data_28319ad42f549d6e8e472f6f701a12b2
#
_entry.id   28319ad42f549d6e8e472f6f701a12b2
#
_cell.length_a   1.000
_cell.length_b   1.000
_cell.length_c   1.000
_cell.angle_alpha   90.00
_cell.angle_beta   90.00
_cell.angle_gamma   90.00
#
_symmetry.space_group_name_H-M   'P 1'
#
loop_
_entity.id
_entity.type
_entity.pdbx_description
1 polymer ?
#
loop_
_entity_poly.entity_id
_entity_poly.type
_entity_poly.pdbx_seq_one_letter_code
_entity_poly.pdbx_strand_id
1 'polypeptide(L)' 'EEKKQSYQVQKRLKKLPEIIDKLESRLSEVESSLADPKWYDESLNNRDEWDSLNQKHAEIKESIQAAYTEWQALEDTSTK' A
#
# COMPACT_ATOMS: atom_id res chain seq x y z
N GLU A 1 -20.97 -22.25 -11.55
CA GLU A 1 -20.12 -21.90 -10.41
C GLU A 1 -18.76 -21.37 -10.84
N GLU A 2 -18.17 -21.97 -11.85
CA GLU A 2 -16.90 -21.50 -12.39
C GLU A 2 -17.02 -20.07 -12.93
N LYS A 3 -18.17 -19.74 -13.51
CA LYS A 3 -18.43 -18.40 -14.02
C LYS A 3 -18.48 -17.36 -12.90
N LYS A 4 -19.03 -17.72 -11.75
CA LYS A 4 -19.10 -16.83 -10.60
C LYS A 4 -17.71 -16.53 -10.05
N GLN A 5 -16.87 -17.56 -9.92
CA GLN A 5 -15.50 -17.39 -9.44
C GLN A 5 -14.69 -16.55 -10.42
N SER A 6 -14.84 -16.82 -11.69
CA SER A 6 -14.16 -16.06 -12.74
C SER A 6 -14.57 -14.59 -12.73
N TYR A 7 -15.86 -14.32 -12.52
CA TYR A 7 -16.36 -12.94 -12.44
C TYR A 7 -15.77 -12.21 -11.23
N GLN A 8 -15.77 -12.86 -10.07
CA GLN A 8 -15.23 -12.26 -8.84
C GLN A 8 -13.74 -12.02 -8.95
N VAL A 9 -13.01 -12.96 -9.54
CA VAL A 9 -11.57 -12.82 -9.76
C VAL A 9 -11.29 -11.63 -10.69
N GLN A 10 -12.01 -11.53 -11.79
CA GLN A 10 -11.83 -10.43 -12.74
C GLN A 10 -12.17 -9.09 -12.10
N LYS A 11 -13.23 -9.04 -11.32
CA LYS A 11 -13.63 -7.83 -10.61
C LYS A 11 -12.56 -7.39 -9.63
N ARG A 12 -11.99 -8.33 -8.89
CA ARG A 12 -10.92 -8.06 -7.94
C ARG A 12 -9.65 -7.61 -8.66
N LEU A 13 -9.33 -8.27 -9.77
CA LEU A 13 -8.16 -7.91 -10.59
C LEU A 13 -8.25 -6.48 -11.13
N LYS A 14 -9.45 -6.01 -11.42
CA LYS A 14 -9.65 -4.63 -11.87
C LYS A 14 -9.50 -3.64 -10.73
N LYS A 15 -9.88 -4.03 -9.52
CA LYS A 15 -9.79 -3.15 -8.35
C LYS A 15 -8.38 -3.06 -7.77
N LEU A 16 -7.63 -4.16 -7.85
CA LEU A 16 -6.29 -4.20 -7.25
C LEU A 16 -5.36 -3.11 -7.77
N PRO A 17 -5.28 -2.85 -9.09
CA PRO A 17 -4.42 -1.76 -9.57
C PRO A 17 -4.81 -0.41 -8.99
N GLU A 18 -6.10 -0.14 -8.80
CA GLU A 18 -6.57 1.11 -8.19
C GLU A 18 -6.17 1.19 -6.73
N ILE A 19 -6.31 0.07 -6.00
CA ILE A 19 -5.93 0.00 -4.59
C ILE A 19 -4.43 0.23 -4.44
N ILE A 20 -3.62 -0.44 -5.27
CA ILE A 20 -2.17 -0.29 -5.25
C ILE A 20 -1.77 1.14 -5.57
N ASP A 21 -2.41 1.74 -6.57
CA ASP A 21 -2.14 3.12 -6.97
C ASP A 21 -2.39 4.09 -5.81
N LYS A 22 -3.50 3.92 -5.11
CA LYS A 22 -3.82 4.73 -3.94
C LYS A 22 -2.80 4.54 -2.82
N LEU A 23 -2.42 3.29 -2.58
CA LEU A 23 -1.44 2.98 -1.54
C LEU A 23 -0.08 3.57 -1.88
N GLU A 24 0.33 3.49 -3.15
CA GLU A 24 1.60 4.07 -3.59
C GLU A 24 1.60 5.59 -3.46
N SER A 25 0.46 6.23 -3.75
CA SER A 25 0.31 7.67 -3.54
C SER A 25 0.47 8.04 -2.07
N ARG A 26 -0.16 7.27 -1.18
CA ARG A 26 -0.03 7.49 0.26
C ARG A 26 1.40 7.26 0.73
N LEU A 27 2.04 6.22 0.20
CA LEU A 27 3.43 5.93 0.53
C LEU A 27 4.33 7.10 0.14
N SER A 28 4.13 7.65 -1.04
CA SER A 28 4.88 8.81 -1.52
C SER A 28 4.69 10.01 -0.61
N GLU A 29 3.46 10.27 -0.17
CA GLU A 29 3.17 11.36 0.76
C GLU A 29 3.88 11.18 2.09
N VAL A 30 3.85 9.97 2.64
CA VAL A 30 4.52 9.66 3.90
C VAL A 30 6.03 9.80 3.74
N GLU A 31 6.58 9.30 2.63
CA GLU A 31 8.01 9.41 2.35
C GLU A 31 8.45 10.87 2.22
N SER A 32 7.64 11.70 1.58
CA SER A 32 7.89 13.14 1.49
C SER A 32 7.91 13.78 2.87
N SER A 33 6.96 13.39 3.72
CA SER A 33 6.92 13.90 5.10
C SER A 33 8.12 13.45 5.90
N LEU A 34 8.57 12.21 5.72
CA LEU A 34 9.75 11.70 6.42
C LEU A 34 11.04 12.35 5.96
N ALA A 35 11.07 12.85 4.72
CA ALA A 35 12.23 13.54 4.17
C ALA A 35 12.32 15.00 4.61
N ASP A 36 11.32 15.51 5.32
CA ASP A 36 11.29 16.89 5.77
C ASP A 36 12.44 17.15 6.75
N PRO A 37 13.24 18.21 6.54
CA PRO A 37 14.36 18.51 7.44
C PRO A 37 13.96 18.90 8.84
N LYS A 38 12.69 19.17 9.11
CA LYS A 38 12.21 19.50 10.45
C LYS A 38 12.50 18.41 11.49
N TRP A 39 12.66 17.16 11.04
CA TRP A 39 12.96 16.05 11.94
C TRP A 39 14.35 16.12 12.55
N TYR A 40 15.24 16.87 11.92
CA TYR A 40 16.60 17.07 12.42
C TYR A 40 16.72 18.22 13.41
N ASP A 41 15.64 18.96 13.63
CA ASP A 41 15.63 20.09 14.55
C ASP A 41 15.29 19.61 15.97
N GLU A 42 16.29 19.59 16.83
CA GLU A 42 16.15 19.11 18.20
C GLU A 42 15.26 20.03 19.06
N SER A 43 15.08 21.28 18.65
CA SER A 43 14.22 22.21 19.37
C SER A 43 12.74 21.90 19.19
N LEU A 44 12.38 21.14 18.15
CA LEU A 44 11.02 20.69 17.90
C LEU A 44 10.88 19.26 18.42
N ASN A 45 10.08 19.05 19.41
CA ASN A 45 9.88 17.71 19.98
C ASN A 45 8.88 16.93 19.11
N ASN A 46 9.37 16.43 17.97
CA ASN A 46 8.56 15.76 16.96
C ASN A 46 8.68 14.25 16.95
N ARG A 47 9.26 13.69 17.99
CA ARG A 47 9.55 12.26 18.02
C ARG A 47 8.31 11.39 17.85
N ASP A 48 7.21 11.77 18.50
CA ASP A 48 5.97 11.01 18.44
C ASP A 48 5.38 11.04 17.02
N GLU A 49 5.42 12.20 16.38
CA GLU A 49 4.97 12.32 14.99
C GLU A 49 5.84 11.50 14.04
N TRP A 50 7.14 11.55 14.26
CA TRP A 50 8.10 10.81 13.43
C TRP A 50 7.87 9.30 13.56
N ASP A 51 7.69 8.81 14.79
CA ASP A 51 7.39 7.41 15.04
C ASP A 51 6.09 6.99 14.38
N SER A 52 5.07 7.85 14.46
CA SER A 52 3.77 7.62 13.85
C SER A 52 3.88 7.50 12.32
N LEU A 53 4.67 8.38 11.71
CA LEU A 53 4.90 8.36 10.26
C LEU A 53 5.65 7.11 9.82
N ASN A 54 6.64 6.70 10.61
CA ASN A 54 7.38 5.47 10.32
C ASN A 54 6.48 4.24 10.42
N GLN A 55 5.57 4.23 11.38
CA GLN A 55 4.61 3.15 11.52
C GLN A 55 3.67 3.09 10.33
N LYS A 56 3.15 4.25 9.91
CA LYS A 56 2.30 4.34 8.71
C LYS A 56 3.04 3.87 7.47
N HIS A 57 4.29 4.26 7.34
CA HIS A 57 5.13 3.85 6.22
C HIS A 57 5.23 2.32 6.13
N ALA A 58 5.50 1.68 7.26
CA ALA A 58 5.60 0.22 7.32
C ALA A 58 4.26 -0.44 7.00
N GLU A 59 3.17 0.08 7.55
CA GLU A 59 1.82 -0.45 7.30
C GLU A 59 1.44 -0.36 5.83
N ILE A 60 1.72 0.78 5.20
CA ILE A 60 1.41 0.98 3.79
C ILE A 60 2.23 0.03 2.93
N LYS A 61 3.52 -0.15 3.24
CA LYS A 61 4.39 -1.07 2.50
C LYS A 61 3.88 -2.50 2.60
N GLU A 62 3.44 -2.92 3.78
CA GLU A 62 2.85 -4.24 3.98
C GLU A 62 1.58 -4.40 3.16
N SER A 63 0.73 -3.37 3.15
CA SER A 63 -0.51 -3.40 2.39
C SER A 63 -0.25 -3.52 0.89
N ILE A 64 0.74 -2.79 0.38
CA ILE A 64 1.12 -2.86 -1.03
C ILE A 64 1.61 -4.27 -1.36
N GLN A 65 2.47 -4.82 -0.52
CA GLN A 65 3.01 -6.16 -0.74
C GLN A 65 1.90 -7.20 -0.73
N ALA A 66 0.97 -7.10 0.21
CA ALA A 66 -0.17 -8.00 0.29
C ALA A 66 -1.04 -7.90 -0.97
N ALA A 67 -1.25 -6.69 -1.48
CA ALA A 67 -2.03 -6.46 -2.68
C ALA A 67 -1.36 -7.08 -3.91
N TYR A 68 -0.05 -6.94 -4.04
CA TYR A 68 0.70 -7.57 -5.13
C TYR A 68 0.66 -9.09 -5.04
N THR A 69 0.78 -9.63 -3.84
CA THR A 69 0.71 -11.08 -3.61
C THR A 69 -0.68 -11.60 -4.01
N GLU A 70 -1.72 -10.89 -3.61
CA GLU A 70 -3.09 -11.24 -3.98
C GLU A 70 -3.28 -11.18 -5.51
N TRP A 71 -2.74 -10.14 -6.13
CA TRP A 71 -2.83 -9.96 -7.58
C TRP A 71 -2.20 -11.14 -8.32
N GLN A 72 -0.99 -11.52 -7.92
CA GLN A 72 -0.29 -12.65 -8.54
C GLN A 72 -1.07 -13.95 -8.36
N ALA A 73 -1.60 -14.18 -7.17
CA ALA A 73 -2.40 -15.36 -6.90
C ALA A 73 -3.66 -15.41 -7.78
N LEU A 74 -4.30 -14.26 -7.95
CA LEU A 74 -5.51 -14.17 -8.77
C LEU A 74 -5.19 -14.33 -10.26
N GLU A 75 -4.06 -13.80 -10.73
CA GLU A 75 -3.64 -13.97 -12.12
C GLU A 75 -3.32 -15.43 -12.42
N ASP A 76 -2.66 -16.12 -11.50
CA ASP A 76 -2.38 -17.54 -11.63
C ASP A 76 -3.68 -18.33 -11.73
N THR A 77 -4.67 -17.97 -10.93
CA THR A 77 -5.97 -18.62 -10.95
C THR A 77 -6.71 -18.35 -12.26
N SER A 78 -6.62 -17.11 -12.77
CA SER A 78 -7.34 -16.73 -14.00
C SER A 78 -6.72 -17.34 -15.26
N THR A 79 -5.45 -17.72 -15.22
CA THR A 79 -4.78 -18.32 -16.38
C THR A 79 -5.10 -19.81 -16.52
N LYS A 80 -5.72 -20.41 -15.53
CA LYS A 80 -6.16 -21.78 -15.61
C LYS A 80 -7.60 -21.84 -16.06
#